data_4a6507c7144fad241098f510b82e9bfb
#
_entry.id   4a6507c7144fad241098f510b82e9bfb
#
_cell.length_a   1.000
_cell.length_b   1.000
_cell.length_c   1.000
_cell.angle_alpha   90.00
_cell.angle_beta   90.00
_cell.angle_gamma   90.00
#
_symmetry.space_group_name_H-M   'P 1'
#
loop_
_entity.id
_entity.type
_entity.pdbx_description
1 polymer ?
#
loop_
_entity_poly.entity_id
_entity_poly.type
_entity_poly.pdbx_seq_one_letter_code
_entity_poly.pdbx_strand_id
1 'polypeptide(L)'
;MERNVVLNRDQLQISCKLSAPDARAVRRVVLGVHGFGGSADDEIQTGIAEEMRLFGAAMLRFDFPCHGESPMDGDAFTLDNCVNTLITAAGFALEQYPDAGELCIFATGFGAYITLAALQELQELPAKLKLVLQTPSVRMDKTLLAMIQKSEQTLRVEERFVLPLPRPLAVTYGFYEQLRRNTVMEASAMPMLILQGEKDSYINMEDIQNFRRINDQARLVIIPGASHRFQEEGAWDMVLDLTRDWFEFEQVLLSDWE
;
A
#
# COMPACT_ATOMS: atom_id res chain seq x y z
N MET A 1 6.56 5.04 -21.01
CA MET A 1 7.39 6.21 -20.60
C MET A 1 7.08 6.53 -19.14
N GLU A 2 8.12 6.87 -18.31
CA GLU A 2 7.92 7.33 -16.94
C GLU A 2 8.20 8.83 -16.83
N ARG A 3 7.45 9.53 -15.98
CA ARG A 3 7.64 10.97 -15.69
C ARG A 3 7.41 11.27 -14.21
N ASN A 4 8.17 12.22 -13.68
CA ASN A 4 7.95 12.76 -12.35
C ASN A 4 6.80 13.77 -12.39
N VAL A 5 5.98 13.75 -11.36
CA VAL A 5 4.84 14.66 -11.15
C VAL A 5 4.85 15.13 -9.71
N VAL A 6 4.57 16.40 -9.47
CA VAL A 6 4.37 16.94 -8.13
C VAL A 6 2.92 17.39 -8.03
N LEU A 7 2.18 16.83 -7.07
CA LEU A 7 0.81 17.25 -6.77
C LEU A 7 0.81 18.23 -5.60
N ASN A 8 -0.05 19.22 -5.67
CA ASN A 8 -0.26 20.15 -4.58
C ASN A 8 -1.75 20.15 -4.22
N ARG A 9 -2.05 19.91 -2.95
CA ARG A 9 -3.40 20.01 -2.40
C ARG A 9 -3.33 20.57 -0.98
N ASP A 10 -3.95 21.74 -0.77
CA ASP A 10 -3.89 22.45 0.50
C ASP A 10 -2.44 22.66 0.95
N GLN A 11 -2.05 22.06 2.07
CA GLN A 11 -0.68 22.11 2.59
C GLN A 11 0.16 20.89 2.19
N LEU A 12 -0.43 19.92 1.46
CA LEU A 12 0.28 18.73 1.00
C LEU A 12 0.98 18.99 -0.32
N GLN A 13 2.23 18.55 -0.39
CA GLN A 13 3.00 18.45 -1.62
C GLN A 13 3.47 17.00 -1.77
N ILE A 14 3.07 16.36 -2.88
CA ILE A 14 3.23 14.92 -3.07
C ILE A 14 4.13 14.67 -4.27
N SER A 15 5.27 14.03 -4.05
CA SER A 15 6.14 13.52 -5.12
C SER A 15 5.55 12.25 -5.70
N CYS A 16 5.40 12.21 -7.02
CA CYS A 16 4.81 11.07 -7.73
C CYS A 16 5.64 10.70 -8.95
N LYS A 17 5.54 9.42 -9.35
CA LYS A 17 6.08 8.87 -10.58
C LYS A 17 4.96 8.19 -11.36
N LEU A 18 4.69 8.71 -12.55
CA LEU A 18 3.68 8.18 -13.43
C LEU A 18 4.33 7.42 -14.58
N SER A 19 4.10 6.12 -14.64
CA SER A 19 4.50 5.26 -15.75
C SER A 19 3.27 4.85 -16.54
N ALA A 20 3.39 4.85 -17.87
CA ALA A 20 2.31 4.49 -18.76
C ALA A 20 2.84 3.68 -19.95
N PRO A 21 2.01 2.79 -20.55
CA PRO A 21 2.35 2.09 -21.77
C PRO A 21 2.47 3.06 -22.95
N ASP A 22 3.32 2.71 -23.91
CA ASP A 22 3.43 3.47 -25.15
C ASP A 22 2.23 3.17 -26.07
N ALA A 23 1.58 4.22 -26.57
CA ALA A 23 0.59 4.19 -27.66
C ALA A 23 -0.65 3.27 -27.48
N ARG A 24 -1.11 2.98 -26.25
CA ARG A 24 -2.34 2.23 -25.99
C ARG A 24 -3.35 3.06 -25.20
N ALA A 25 -4.64 2.84 -25.46
CA ALA A 25 -5.70 3.37 -24.60
C ALA A 25 -5.58 2.71 -23.22
N VAL A 26 -5.40 3.51 -22.19
CA VAL A 26 -5.34 3.06 -20.79
C VAL A 26 -6.77 2.84 -20.30
N ARG A 27 -7.11 1.60 -19.99
CA ARG A 27 -8.43 1.24 -19.45
C ARG A 27 -8.41 1.05 -17.94
N ARG A 28 -7.21 0.93 -17.37
CA ARG A 28 -6.96 0.65 -15.96
C ARG A 28 -5.84 1.53 -15.45
N VAL A 29 -6.05 2.13 -14.30
CA VAL A 29 -5.01 2.87 -13.57
C VAL A 29 -4.66 2.10 -12.31
N VAL A 30 -3.38 1.97 -12.04
CA VAL A 30 -2.86 1.33 -10.84
C VAL A 30 -2.24 2.39 -9.93
N LEU A 31 -2.52 2.34 -8.63
CA LEU A 31 -1.77 3.06 -7.62
C LEU A 31 -0.79 2.11 -6.94
N GLY A 32 0.47 2.52 -6.85
CA GLY A 32 1.48 1.90 -6.04
C GLY A 32 1.60 2.60 -4.70
N VAL A 33 1.29 1.88 -3.62
CA VAL A 33 1.26 2.42 -2.26
C VAL A 33 2.29 1.72 -1.41
N HIS A 34 3.41 2.41 -1.15
CA HIS A 34 4.58 1.82 -0.48
C HIS A 34 4.36 1.57 1.02
N GLY A 35 5.19 0.70 1.61
CA GLY A 35 5.19 0.38 3.03
C GLY A 35 5.85 1.46 3.91
N PHE A 36 5.87 1.20 5.21
CA PHE A 36 6.50 2.07 6.21
C PHE A 36 8.02 2.17 5.97
N GLY A 37 8.52 3.39 5.86
CA GLY A 37 9.93 3.65 5.54
C GLY A 37 10.32 3.38 4.09
N GLY A 38 9.34 3.04 3.24
CA GLY A 38 9.52 2.82 1.81
C GLY A 38 9.44 4.09 0.97
N SER A 39 9.33 3.91 -0.34
CA SER A 39 9.20 5.00 -1.31
C SER A 39 8.55 4.55 -2.62
N ALA A 40 8.24 5.52 -3.47
CA ALA A 40 7.79 5.28 -4.85
C ALA A 40 8.84 4.51 -5.68
N ASP A 41 10.11 4.54 -5.27
CA ASP A 41 11.22 3.88 -5.96
C ASP A 41 11.65 2.54 -5.35
N ASP A 42 10.91 2.02 -4.38
CA ASP A 42 11.18 0.69 -3.86
C ASP A 42 11.12 -0.36 -4.96
N GLU A 43 11.97 -1.40 -4.87
CA GLU A 43 12.02 -2.52 -5.82
C GLU A 43 10.65 -3.14 -6.06
N ILE A 44 9.85 -3.30 -5.00
CA ILE A 44 8.49 -3.83 -5.09
C ILE A 44 7.62 -2.90 -5.97
N GLN A 45 7.66 -1.60 -5.69
CA GLN A 45 6.84 -0.62 -6.41
C GLN A 45 7.27 -0.47 -7.88
N THR A 46 8.57 -0.50 -8.14
CA THR A 46 9.11 -0.43 -9.50
C THR A 46 8.86 -1.72 -10.29
N GLY A 47 8.96 -2.88 -9.65
CA GLY A 47 8.66 -4.17 -10.27
C GLY A 47 7.19 -4.28 -10.70
N ILE A 48 6.25 -3.90 -9.82
CA ILE A 48 4.82 -3.84 -10.18
C ILE A 48 4.59 -2.83 -11.32
N ALA A 49 5.27 -1.67 -11.31
CA ALA A 49 5.10 -0.68 -12.36
C ALA A 49 5.53 -1.19 -13.74
N GLU A 50 6.63 -1.94 -13.80
CA GLU A 50 7.08 -2.56 -15.04
C GLU A 50 6.08 -3.62 -15.52
N GLU A 51 5.60 -4.49 -14.64
CA GLU A 51 4.60 -5.50 -14.97
C GLU A 51 3.30 -4.86 -15.47
N MET A 52 2.78 -3.87 -14.77
CA MET A 52 1.54 -3.18 -15.15
C MET A 52 1.69 -2.45 -16.48
N ARG A 53 2.86 -1.87 -16.78
CA ARG A 53 3.16 -1.25 -18.06
C ARG A 53 3.10 -2.27 -19.22
N LEU A 54 3.63 -3.47 -19.01
CA LEU A 54 3.53 -4.58 -20.00
C LEU A 54 2.07 -5.01 -20.21
N PHE A 55 1.26 -4.96 -19.17
CA PHE A 55 -0.18 -5.23 -19.20
C PHE A 55 -1.03 -4.09 -19.79
N GLY A 56 -0.42 -2.99 -20.20
CA GLY A 56 -1.13 -1.86 -20.79
C GLY A 56 -1.90 -1.00 -19.78
N ALA A 57 -1.56 -1.09 -18.50
CA ALA A 57 -2.06 -0.20 -17.45
C ALA A 57 -1.09 0.96 -17.22
N ALA A 58 -1.63 2.12 -16.83
CA ALA A 58 -0.83 3.20 -16.26
C ALA A 58 -0.69 2.99 -14.75
N MET A 59 0.47 3.31 -14.20
CA MET A 59 0.69 3.23 -12.75
C MET A 59 1.23 4.54 -12.21
N LEU A 60 0.58 5.07 -11.18
CA LEU A 60 1.04 6.17 -10.37
C LEU A 60 1.58 5.63 -9.05
N ARG A 61 2.84 5.92 -8.77
CA ARG A 61 3.51 5.69 -7.48
C ARG A 61 3.75 7.02 -6.83
N PHE A 62 3.68 7.11 -5.52
CA PHE A 62 3.85 8.37 -4.80
C PHE A 62 4.54 8.13 -3.46
N ASP A 63 5.10 9.20 -2.89
CA ASP A 63 5.73 9.19 -1.58
C ASP A 63 4.78 9.75 -0.52
N PHE A 64 4.57 9.02 0.57
CA PHE A 64 3.91 9.55 1.76
C PHE A 64 4.72 10.70 2.37
N PRO A 65 4.08 11.60 3.16
CA PRO A 65 4.81 12.61 3.91
C PRO A 65 6.00 12.01 4.68
N CYS A 66 7.14 12.67 4.65
CA CYS A 66 8.39 12.27 5.29
C CYS A 66 9.04 10.99 4.72
N HIS A 67 8.56 10.46 3.59
CA HIS A 67 9.14 9.30 2.90
C HIS A 67 9.74 9.68 1.53
N GLY A 68 10.62 8.84 1.02
CA GLY A 68 11.20 8.96 -0.32
C GLY A 68 11.66 10.38 -0.66
N GLU A 69 11.17 10.90 -1.78
CA GLU A 69 11.44 12.26 -2.27
C GLU A 69 10.35 13.28 -1.84
N SER A 70 9.46 12.91 -0.89
CA SER A 70 8.46 13.84 -0.38
C SER A 70 9.11 15.12 0.13
N PRO A 71 8.68 16.32 -0.29
CA PRO A 71 9.18 17.57 0.26
C PRO A 71 8.64 17.87 1.67
N MET A 72 7.69 17.07 2.15
CA MET A 72 7.08 17.20 3.47
C MET A 72 7.98 16.59 4.54
N ASP A 73 8.18 17.30 5.65
CA ASP A 73 9.05 16.90 6.76
C ASP A 73 8.38 17.01 8.13
N GLY A 74 9.03 16.42 9.13
CA GLY A 74 8.73 16.60 10.55
C GLY A 74 7.32 16.16 10.92
N ASP A 75 6.50 17.09 11.39
CA ASP A 75 5.16 16.82 11.90
C ASP A 75 4.11 16.57 10.80
N ALA A 76 4.52 16.62 9.52
CA ALA A 76 3.63 16.27 8.41
C ALA A 76 3.29 14.78 8.35
N PHE A 77 4.04 13.92 9.03
CA PHE A 77 3.74 12.48 9.08
C PHE A 77 2.61 12.19 10.08
N THR A 78 1.39 12.34 9.60
CA THR A 78 0.15 12.03 10.32
C THR A 78 -0.72 11.06 9.51
N LEU A 79 -1.63 10.35 10.18
CA LEU A 79 -2.57 9.44 9.52
C LEU A 79 -3.42 10.20 8.48
N ASP A 80 -3.98 11.34 8.87
CA ASP A 80 -4.83 12.16 7.99
C ASP A 80 -4.07 12.62 6.73
N ASN A 81 -2.82 13.06 6.89
CA ASN A 81 -2.00 13.45 5.75
C ASN A 81 -1.66 12.26 4.83
N CYS A 82 -1.44 11.06 5.38
CA CYS A 82 -1.23 9.86 4.57
C CYS A 82 -2.48 9.46 3.80
N VAL A 83 -3.66 9.49 4.44
CA VAL A 83 -4.95 9.23 3.78
C VAL A 83 -5.19 10.27 2.68
N ASN A 84 -5.06 11.56 2.99
CA ASN A 84 -5.23 12.64 2.01
C ASN A 84 -4.26 12.54 0.84
N THR A 85 -3.02 12.10 1.08
CA THR A 85 -2.02 11.84 0.03
C THR A 85 -2.52 10.77 -0.92
N LEU A 86 -2.99 9.63 -0.40
CA LEU A 86 -3.53 8.52 -1.19
C LEU A 86 -4.74 8.96 -2.03
N ILE A 87 -5.72 9.62 -1.41
CA ILE A 87 -6.93 10.08 -2.11
C ILE A 87 -6.60 11.11 -3.20
N THR A 88 -5.67 12.03 -2.92
CA THR A 88 -5.21 13.01 -3.91
C THR A 88 -4.52 12.33 -5.10
N ALA A 89 -3.64 11.36 -4.84
CA ALA A 89 -2.98 10.58 -5.87
C ALA A 89 -3.99 9.78 -6.72
N ALA A 90 -5.00 9.17 -6.07
CA ALA A 90 -6.06 8.42 -6.75
C ALA A 90 -6.89 9.33 -7.68
N GLY A 91 -7.35 10.46 -7.18
CA GLY A 91 -8.09 11.45 -7.97
C GLY A 91 -7.29 11.93 -9.18
N PHE A 92 -6.04 12.33 -8.97
CA PHE A 92 -5.15 12.75 -10.05
C PHE A 92 -4.96 11.65 -11.11
N ALA A 93 -4.74 10.41 -10.69
CA ALA A 93 -4.53 9.30 -11.62
C ALA A 93 -5.77 9.07 -12.52
N LEU A 94 -6.98 9.17 -11.97
CA LEU A 94 -8.22 9.08 -12.74
C LEU A 94 -8.43 10.29 -13.65
N GLU A 95 -8.07 11.50 -13.22
CA GLU A 95 -8.10 12.71 -14.07
C GLU A 95 -7.16 12.61 -15.27
N GLN A 96 -5.98 11.97 -15.10
CA GLN A 96 -5.05 11.76 -16.22
C GLN A 96 -5.57 10.73 -17.24
N TYR A 97 -6.43 9.80 -16.82
CA TYR A 97 -6.97 8.72 -17.64
C TYR A 97 -8.49 8.61 -17.46
N PRO A 98 -9.27 9.59 -17.94
CA PRO A 98 -10.71 9.66 -17.70
C PRO A 98 -11.50 8.48 -18.31
N ASP A 99 -10.92 7.79 -19.29
CA ASP A 99 -11.51 6.59 -19.89
C ASP A 99 -11.20 5.30 -19.11
N ALA A 100 -10.41 5.39 -18.04
CA ALA A 100 -10.10 4.25 -17.18
C ALA A 100 -11.31 3.93 -16.29
N GLY A 101 -11.96 2.80 -16.55
CA GLY A 101 -13.11 2.33 -15.76
C GLY A 101 -12.70 1.63 -14.44
N GLU A 102 -11.40 1.36 -14.24
CA GLU A 102 -10.88 0.62 -13.09
C GLU A 102 -9.74 1.38 -12.41
N LEU A 103 -9.86 1.47 -11.08
CA LEU A 103 -8.78 1.91 -10.18
C LEU A 103 -8.29 0.69 -9.40
N CYS A 104 -7.08 0.25 -9.70
CA CYS A 104 -6.42 -0.86 -9.02
C CYS A 104 -5.42 -0.30 -8.01
N ILE A 105 -5.35 -0.86 -6.82
CA ILE A 105 -4.37 -0.45 -5.80
C ILE A 105 -3.53 -1.66 -5.41
N PHE A 106 -2.22 -1.55 -5.61
CA PHE A 106 -1.22 -2.45 -5.05
C PHE A 106 -0.56 -1.77 -3.86
N ALA A 107 -0.86 -2.26 -2.66
CA ALA A 107 -0.42 -1.62 -1.42
C ALA A 107 0.36 -2.58 -0.54
N THR A 108 1.47 -2.12 0.05
CA THR A 108 2.35 -2.93 0.88
C THR A 108 2.36 -2.47 2.34
N GLY A 109 2.29 -3.39 3.29
CA GLY A 109 2.47 -3.16 4.72
C GLY A 109 1.65 -2.00 5.27
N PHE A 110 2.31 -0.89 5.62
CA PHE A 110 1.68 0.36 6.07
C PHE A 110 0.80 0.98 4.99
N GLY A 111 1.23 0.96 3.73
CA GLY A 111 0.41 1.45 2.62
C GLY A 111 -0.91 0.69 2.49
N ALA A 112 -0.91 -0.61 2.77
CA ALA A 112 -2.14 -1.41 2.83
C ALA A 112 -3.04 -0.99 4.01
N TYR A 113 -2.47 -0.67 5.18
CA TYR A 113 -3.22 -0.11 6.29
C TYR A 113 -3.87 1.25 5.91
N ILE A 114 -3.11 2.16 5.27
CA ILE A 114 -3.66 3.45 4.80
C ILE A 114 -4.76 3.24 3.76
N THR A 115 -4.58 2.29 2.84
CA THR A 115 -5.60 1.94 1.83
C THR A 115 -6.90 1.46 2.49
N LEU A 116 -6.79 0.62 3.51
CA LEU A 116 -7.95 0.16 4.28
C LEU A 116 -8.59 1.28 5.11
N ALA A 117 -7.79 2.18 5.69
CA ALA A 117 -8.29 3.34 6.43
C ALA A 117 -9.03 4.35 5.55
N ALA A 118 -8.66 4.44 4.27
CA ALA A 118 -9.26 5.32 3.26
C ALA A 118 -10.32 4.60 2.40
N LEU A 119 -10.75 3.39 2.77
CA LEU A 119 -11.55 2.53 1.89
C LEU A 119 -12.89 3.17 1.49
N GLN A 120 -13.54 3.85 2.42
CA GLN A 120 -14.81 4.50 2.15
C GLN A 120 -14.65 5.60 1.10
N GLU A 121 -13.68 6.48 1.26
CA GLU A 121 -13.40 7.58 0.32
C GLU A 121 -12.95 7.06 -1.05
N LEU A 122 -12.17 5.97 -1.08
CA LEU A 122 -11.75 5.33 -2.32
C LEU A 122 -12.95 4.75 -3.10
N GLN A 123 -13.96 4.21 -2.40
CA GLN A 123 -15.18 3.67 -3.03
C GLN A 123 -16.10 4.76 -3.59
N GLU A 124 -15.94 6.03 -3.17
CA GLU A 124 -16.67 7.18 -3.71
C GLU A 124 -16.08 7.68 -5.04
N LEU A 125 -14.88 7.24 -5.42
CA LEU A 125 -14.26 7.63 -6.68
C LEU A 125 -14.98 7.01 -7.89
N PRO A 126 -14.99 7.69 -9.06
CA PRO A 126 -15.77 7.28 -10.23
C PRO A 126 -15.09 6.15 -11.04
N ALA A 127 -14.66 5.08 -10.36
CA ALA A 127 -14.03 3.93 -10.99
C ALA A 127 -14.28 2.65 -10.17
N LYS A 128 -14.27 1.50 -10.83
CA LYS A 128 -14.34 0.22 -10.13
C LYS A 128 -13.03 -0.03 -9.37
N LEU A 129 -13.11 -0.13 -8.04
CA LEU A 129 -11.96 -0.34 -7.17
C LEU A 129 -11.58 -1.83 -7.12
N LYS A 130 -10.28 -2.13 -7.24
CA LYS A 130 -9.69 -3.46 -7.05
C LYS A 130 -8.47 -3.35 -6.14
N LEU A 131 -8.34 -4.24 -5.16
CA LEU A 131 -7.30 -4.17 -4.14
C LEU A 131 -6.42 -5.42 -4.12
N VAL A 132 -5.10 -5.22 -4.13
CA VAL A 132 -4.09 -6.22 -3.77
C VAL A 132 -3.28 -5.66 -2.60
N LEU A 133 -3.31 -6.37 -1.49
CA LEU A 133 -2.68 -5.99 -0.24
C LEU A 133 -1.54 -6.98 0.06
N GLN A 134 -0.31 -6.56 -0.12
CA GLN A 134 0.87 -7.35 0.20
C GLN A 134 1.27 -7.14 1.65
N THR A 135 1.31 -8.23 2.43
CA THR A 135 1.70 -8.20 3.86
C THR A 135 1.07 -7.05 4.64
N PRO A 136 -0.28 -6.91 4.62
CA PRO A 136 -0.94 -5.72 5.17
C PRO A 136 -0.75 -5.63 6.70
N SER A 137 -0.32 -4.47 7.17
CA SER A 137 -0.19 -4.19 8.61
C SER A 137 -1.55 -3.87 9.24
N VAL A 138 -2.49 -4.81 9.24
CA VAL A 138 -3.87 -4.59 9.74
C VAL A 138 -3.93 -4.19 11.23
N ARG A 139 -2.87 -4.46 11.98
CA ARG A 139 -2.64 -3.98 13.35
C ARG A 139 -1.39 -3.10 13.38
N MET A 140 -1.43 -1.99 12.62
CA MET A 140 -0.29 -1.09 12.47
C MET A 140 0.18 -0.51 13.81
N ASP A 141 -0.71 -0.36 14.77
CA ASP A 141 -0.39 0.00 16.15
C ASP A 141 0.61 -0.97 16.80
N LYS A 142 0.36 -2.27 16.69
CA LYS A 142 1.26 -3.31 17.21
C LYS A 142 2.54 -3.44 16.38
N THR A 143 2.39 -3.41 15.06
CA THR A 143 3.52 -3.51 14.12
C THR A 143 4.52 -2.38 14.37
N LEU A 144 4.04 -1.16 14.57
CA LEU A 144 4.90 -0.01 14.85
C LEU A 144 5.72 -0.19 16.14
N LEU A 145 5.08 -0.60 17.24
CA LEU A 145 5.80 -0.86 18.51
C LEU A 145 6.85 -1.96 18.36
N ALA A 146 6.54 -3.01 17.61
CA ALA A 146 7.50 -4.09 17.31
C ALA A 146 8.69 -3.57 16.48
N MET A 147 8.42 -2.76 15.45
CA MET A 147 9.48 -2.17 14.60
C MET A 147 10.44 -1.26 15.38
N ILE A 148 9.90 -0.41 16.26
CA ILE A 148 10.73 0.49 17.08
C ILE A 148 11.31 -0.21 18.31
N GLN A 149 10.91 -1.44 18.59
CA GLN A 149 11.31 -2.22 19.77
C GLN A 149 11.06 -1.47 21.10
N LYS A 150 9.94 -0.79 21.18
CA LYS A 150 9.53 0.01 22.34
C LYS A 150 8.15 -0.43 22.83
N SER A 151 7.91 -0.24 24.13
CA SER A 151 6.55 -0.32 24.67
C SER A 151 5.79 0.99 24.41
N GLU A 152 4.46 0.92 24.45
CA GLU A 152 3.61 2.12 24.40
C GLU A 152 4.00 3.13 25.48
N GLN A 153 4.25 2.67 26.72
CA GLN A 153 4.64 3.54 27.82
C GLN A 153 5.97 4.25 27.56
N THR A 154 6.94 3.55 26.98
CA THR A 154 8.23 4.14 26.61
C THR A 154 8.06 5.22 25.54
N LEU A 155 7.32 4.91 24.46
CA LEU A 155 7.06 5.87 23.41
C LEU A 155 6.29 7.11 23.93
N ARG A 156 5.36 6.90 24.86
CA ARG A 156 4.61 7.99 25.52
C ARG A 156 5.51 8.92 26.34
N VAL A 157 6.50 8.37 27.02
CA VAL A 157 7.45 9.16 27.86
C VAL A 157 8.49 9.87 26.99
N GLU A 158 8.99 9.19 25.95
CA GLU A 158 9.97 9.75 25.02
C GLU A 158 9.33 10.72 24.01
N GLU A 159 8.02 10.68 23.85
CA GLU A 159 7.18 11.46 22.92
C GLU A 159 7.53 11.28 21.43
N ARG A 160 8.78 10.96 21.13
CA ARG A 160 9.29 10.83 19.75
C ARG A 160 10.41 9.79 19.69
N PHE A 161 10.40 9.01 18.63
CA PHE A 161 11.47 8.08 18.25
C PHE A 161 11.84 8.27 16.79
N VAL A 162 13.15 8.29 16.46
CA VAL A 162 13.61 8.39 15.09
C VAL A 162 14.11 7.04 14.62
N LEU A 163 13.44 6.48 13.64
CA LEU A 163 13.89 5.26 12.96
C LEU A 163 15.07 5.57 12.02
N PRO A 164 16.17 4.81 12.11
CA PRO A 164 17.36 5.00 11.28
C PRO A 164 17.18 4.36 9.88
N LEU A 165 16.16 4.81 9.16
CA LEU A 165 15.90 4.43 7.77
C LEU A 165 16.81 5.23 6.82
N PRO A 166 16.91 4.88 5.50
CA PRO A 166 17.64 5.67 4.52
C PRO A 166 17.26 7.16 4.55
N ARG A 167 15.96 7.47 4.67
CA ARG A 167 15.46 8.77 5.13
C ARG A 167 14.99 8.60 6.57
N PRO A 168 15.65 9.23 7.57
CA PRO A 168 15.26 9.08 8.96
C PRO A 168 13.81 9.50 9.19
N LEU A 169 13.02 8.62 9.79
CA LEU A 169 11.60 8.83 10.00
C LEU A 169 11.29 9.02 11.48
N ALA A 170 10.73 10.16 11.83
CA ALA A 170 10.28 10.44 13.17
C ALA A 170 8.89 9.88 13.42
N VAL A 171 8.77 9.01 14.42
CA VAL A 171 7.51 8.48 14.94
C VAL A 171 7.21 9.18 16.25
N THR A 172 6.03 9.81 16.33
CA THR A 172 5.57 10.46 17.56
C THR A 172 4.57 9.58 18.30
N TYR A 173 4.41 9.80 19.61
CA TYR A 173 3.34 9.18 20.38
C TYR A 173 1.96 9.57 19.83
N GLY A 174 1.80 10.81 19.36
CA GLY A 174 0.56 11.27 18.73
C GLY A 174 0.21 10.48 17.47
N PHE A 175 1.20 10.16 16.62
CA PHE A 175 0.97 9.28 15.45
C PHE A 175 0.56 7.86 15.87
N TYR A 176 1.25 7.29 16.87
CA TYR A 176 0.87 5.98 17.42
C TYR A 176 -0.58 5.97 17.97
N GLU A 177 -1.00 7.03 18.68
CA GLU A 177 -2.39 7.15 19.14
C GLU A 177 -3.40 7.22 17.98
N GLN A 178 -3.06 7.90 16.88
CA GLN A 178 -3.89 7.91 15.68
C GLN A 178 -4.07 6.48 15.14
N LEU A 179 -2.99 5.69 15.00
CA LEU A 179 -3.06 4.29 14.56
C LEU A 179 -3.92 3.43 15.50
N ARG A 180 -3.80 3.61 16.80
CA ARG A 180 -4.55 2.85 17.80
C ARG A 180 -6.04 3.15 17.79
N ARG A 181 -6.42 4.39 17.49
CA ARG A 181 -7.83 4.83 17.45
C ARG A 181 -8.50 4.50 16.12
N ASN A 182 -7.74 4.43 15.04
CA ASN A 182 -8.25 4.16 13.70
C ASN A 182 -7.97 2.70 13.33
N THR A 183 -8.79 1.80 13.83
CA THR A 183 -8.69 0.39 13.48
C THR A 183 -9.22 0.14 12.08
N VAL A 184 -8.52 -0.73 11.33
CA VAL A 184 -9.00 -1.26 10.05
C VAL A 184 -9.55 -2.69 10.18
N MET A 185 -9.67 -3.17 11.43
CA MET A 185 -10.22 -4.48 11.77
C MET A 185 -11.76 -4.46 11.77
N GLU A 186 -12.34 -3.98 10.67
CA GLU A 186 -13.78 -3.86 10.47
C GLU A 186 -14.21 -4.67 9.25
N ALA A 187 -15.49 -5.09 9.24
CA ALA A 187 -16.03 -5.86 8.13
C ALA A 187 -16.23 -4.97 6.91
N SER A 188 -15.82 -5.48 5.76
CA SER A 188 -16.05 -4.85 4.46
C SER A 188 -16.54 -5.89 3.46
N ALA A 189 -17.50 -5.53 2.64
CA ALA A 189 -17.93 -6.34 1.50
C ALA A 189 -17.03 -6.18 0.26
N MET A 190 -15.95 -5.39 0.37
CA MET A 190 -15.02 -5.14 -0.72
C MET A 190 -14.19 -6.39 -1.01
N PRO A 191 -14.23 -6.97 -2.23
CA PRO A 191 -13.32 -8.03 -2.64
C PRO A 191 -11.87 -7.50 -2.65
N MET A 192 -10.96 -8.25 -2.01
CA MET A 192 -9.54 -7.91 -1.98
C MET A 192 -8.67 -9.17 -1.98
N LEU A 193 -7.52 -9.09 -2.61
CA LEU A 193 -6.49 -10.11 -2.54
C LEU A 193 -5.46 -9.73 -1.47
N ILE A 194 -5.20 -10.66 -0.55
CA ILE A 194 -4.16 -10.53 0.47
C ILE A 194 -3.05 -11.52 0.13
N LEU A 195 -1.84 -11.02 -0.09
CA LEU A 195 -0.63 -11.81 -0.31
C LEU A 195 0.21 -11.77 0.97
N GLN A 196 0.45 -12.93 1.58
CA GLN A 196 1.18 -13.03 2.85
C GLN A 196 2.30 -14.06 2.74
N GLY A 197 3.52 -13.65 3.12
CA GLY A 197 4.65 -14.56 3.20
C GLY A 197 4.51 -15.53 4.38
N GLU A 198 4.75 -16.81 4.15
CA GLU A 198 4.68 -17.84 5.21
C GLU A 198 5.67 -17.56 6.36
N LYS A 199 6.87 -17.03 6.03
CA LYS A 199 7.96 -16.72 6.98
C LYS A 199 8.05 -15.23 7.31
N ASP A 200 6.98 -14.47 7.11
CA ASP A 200 6.96 -13.06 7.48
C ASP A 200 7.14 -12.90 9.00
N SER A 201 8.20 -12.22 9.39
CA SER A 201 8.54 -11.97 10.80
C SER A 201 8.06 -10.62 11.32
N TYR A 202 7.52 -9.76 10.44
CA TYR A 202 7.03 -8.42 10.81
C TYR A 202 5.54 -8.40 11.05
N ILE A 203 4.77 -9.14 10.24
CA ILE A 203 3.32 -9.16 10.31
C ILE A 203 2.86 -10.45 11.01
N ASN A 204 2.04 -10.29 12.03
CA ASN A 204 1.51 -11.44 12.75
C ASN A 204 0.44 -12.15 11.89
N MET A 205 0.69 -13.42 11.57
CA MET A 205 -0.23 -14.26 10.78
C MET A 205 -1.62 -14.38 11.42
N GLU A 206 -1.70 -14.41 12.76
CA GLU A 206 -2.99 -14.49 13.46
C GLU A 206 -3.83 -13.21 13.21
N ASP A 207 -3.20 -12.02 13.20
CA ASP A 207 -3.90 -10.78 12.89
C ASP A 207 -4.43 -10.79 11.44
N ILE A 208 -3.68 -11.34 10.47
CA ILE A 208 -4.12 -11.52 9.07
C ILE A 208 -5.29 -12.50 8.97
N GLN A 209 -5.20 -13.65 9.64
CA GLN A 209 -6.27 -14.64 9.65
C GLN A 209 -7.54 -14.09 10.30
N ASN A 210 -7.41 -13.29 11.36
CA ASN A 210 -8.54 -12.63 12.01
C ASN A 210 -9.16 -11.58 11.09
N PHE A 211 -8.35 -10.78 10.41
CA PHE A 211 -8.83 -9.80 9.42
C PHE A 211 -9.59 -10.51 8.27
N ARG A 212 -9.01 -11.57 7.71
CA ARG A 212 -9.68 -12.37 6.66
C ARG A 212 -11.00 -12.98 7.14
N ARG A 213 -11.07 -13.44 8.41
CA ARG A 213 -12.30 -14.03 8.97
C ARG A 213 -13.43 -13.01 9.12
N ILE A 214 -13.08 -11.73 9.39
CA ILE A 214 -14.03 -10.62 9.45
C ILE A 214 -14.46 -10.18 8.04
N ASN A 215 -13.56 -10.29 7.05
CA ASN A 215 -13.76 -9.88 5.67
C ASN A 215 -13.90 -11.12 4.78
N ASP A 216 -15.11 -11.65 4.66
CA ASP A 216 -15.41 -12.92 3.96
C ASP A 216 -15.13 -12.84 2.45
N GLN A 217 -15.18 -11.65 1.85
CA GLN A 217 -14.82 -11.39 0.46
C GLN A 217 -13.29 -11.25 0.22
N ALA A 218 -12.49 -11.22 1.29
CA ALA A 218 -11.04 -11.19 1.15
C ALA A 218 -10.48 -12.59 0.80
N ARG A 219 -9.68 -12.65 -0.26
CA ARG A 219 -8.91 -13.85 -0.64
C ARG A 219 -7.52 -13.76 -0.03
N LEU A 220 -7.19 -14.66 0.88
CA LEU A 220 -5.84 -14.78 1.45
C LEU A 220 -5.06 -15.87 0.70
N VAL A 221 -3.91 -15.48 0.15
CA VAL A 221 -2.92 -16.41 -0.42
C VAL A 221 -1.64 -16.32 0.41
N ILE A 222 -1.23 -17.46 0.95
CA ILE A 222 0.04 -17.59 1.68
C ILE A 222 1.08 -18.10 0.69
N ILE A 223 2.15 -17.33 0.49
CA ILE A 223 3.24 -17.71 -0.42
C ILE A 223 4.27 -18.53 0.34
N PRO A 224 4.44 -19.82 -0.03
CA PRO A 224 5.29 -20.74 0.71
C PRO A 224 6.75 -20.26 0.77
N GLY A 225 7.36 -20.39 1.93
CA GLY A 225 8.76 -20.05 2.15
C GLY A 225 9.11 -18.57 2.09
N ALA A 226 8.20 -17.70 1.65
CA ALA A 226 8.45 -16.29 1.45
C ALA A 226 8.50 -15.49 2.76
N SER A 227 9.46 -14.56 2.85
CA SER A 227 9.57 -13.58 3.92
C SER A 227 8.72 -12.34 3.64
N HIS A 228 8.86 -11.29 4.46
CA HIS A 228 8.10 -10.04 4.33
C HIS A 228 8.25 -9.33 2.97
N ARG A 229 9.41 -9.45 2.32
CA ARG A 229 9.72 -8.74 1.07
C ARG A 229 9.63 -9.64 -0.18
N PHE A 230 9.32 -10.91 -0.02
CA PHE A 230 9.21 -11.88 -1.13
C PHE A 230 10.47 -11.93 -2.03
N GLN A 231 11.63 -11.87 -1.41
CA GLN A 231 12.93 -11.89 -2.13
C GLN A 231 13.43 -13.31 -2.42
N GLU A 232 12.74 -14.32 -1.93
CA GLU A 232 13.04 -15.71 -2.19
C GLU A 232 12.73 -16.09 -3.63
N GLU A 233 13.48 -17.07 -4.15
CA GLU A 233 13.35 -17.55 -5.53
C GLU A 233 11.91 -17.95 -5.86
N GLY A 234 11.35 -17.41 -6.94
CA GLY A 234 9.99 -17.64 -7.40
C GLY A 234 8.89 -16.93 -6.60
N ALA A 235 9.17 -16.41 -5.39
CA ALA A 235 8.15 -15.75 -4.57
C ALA A 235 7.66 -14.45 -5.22
N TRP A 236 8.58 -13.68 -5.81
CA TRP A 236 8.23 -12.43 -6.49
C TRP A 236 7.44 -12.68 -7.77
N ASP A 237 7.78 -13.70 -8.55
CA ASP A 237 7.03 -14.07 -9.75
C ASP A 237 5.58 -14.44 -9.40
N MET A 238 5.38 -15.18 -8.29
CA MET A 238 4.03 -15.47 -7.78
C MET A 238 3.27 -14.19 -7.42
N VAL A 239 3.91 -13.21 -6.78
CA VAL A 239 3.26 -11.92 -6.45
C VAL A 239 2.81 -11.19 -7.72
N LEU A 240 3.66 -11.16 -8.76
CA LEU A 240 3.34 -10.53 -10.03
C LEU A 240 2.15 -11.21 -10.73
N ASP A 241 2.21 -12.55 -10.86
CA ASP A 241 1.15 -13.34 -11.51
C ASP A 241 -0.19 -13.21 -10.79
N LEU A 242 -0.20 -13.38 -9.46
CA LEU A 242 -1.40 -13.25 -8.65
C LEU A 242 -1.99 -11.83 -8.68
N THR A 243 -1.13 -10.80 -8.70
CA THR A 243 -1.56 -9.40 -8.81
C THR A 243 -2.20 -9.13 -10.17
N ARG A 244 -1.58 -9.61 -11.25
CA ARG A 244 -2.10 -9.50 -12.61
C ARG A 244 -3.46 -10.16 -12.74
N ASP A 245 -3.57 -11.41 -12.30
CA ASP A 245 -4.80 -12.19 -12.41
C ASP A 245 -5.93 -11.56 -11.60
N TRP A 246 -5.64 -11.04 -10.41
CA TRP A 246 -6.62 -10.33 -9.60
C TRP A 246 -7.11 -9.05 -10.28
N PHE A 247 -6.21 -8.26 -10.83
CA PHE A 247 -6.59 -7.04 -11.52
C PHE A 247 -7.33 -7.31 -12.84
N GLU A 248 -7.05 -8.42 -13.49
CA GLU A 248 -7.75 -8.81 -14.73
C GLU A 248 -9.13 -9.42 -14.43
N PHE A 249 -9.19 -10.43 -13.58
CA PHE A 249 -10.36 -11.30 -13.44
C PHE A 249 -11.07 -11.21 -12.07
N GLU A 250 -10.52 -10.54 -11.06
CA GLU A 250 -10.94 -10.61 -9.64
C GLU A 250 -11.00 -12.07 -9.12
N GLN A 251 -10.22 -12.95 -9.72
CA GLN A 251 -10.10 -14.35 -9.37
C GLN A 251 -8.62 -14.73 -9.34
N VAL A 252 -8.31 -15.69 -8.49
CA VAL A 252 -6.99 -16.31 -8.45
C VAL A 252 -7.17 -17.74 -8.89
N LEU A 253 -6.59 -18.10 -10.03
CA LEU A 253 -6.55 -19.47 -10.51
C LEU A 253 -5.42 -20.19 -9.77
N LEU A 254 -5.75 -20.86 -8.64
CA LEU A 254 -4.77 -21.63 -7.85
C LEU A 254 -4.42 -22.98 -8.48
N SER A 255 -5.01 -23.32 -9.64
CA SER A 255 -4.80 -24.62 -10.29
C SER A 255 -3.36 -24.89 -10.74
N ASP A 256 -2.52 -23.85 -10.80
CA ASP A 256 -1.14 -23.95 -11.30
C ASP A 256 -0.08 -24.00 -10.19
N TRP A 257 -0.53 -24.00 -8.90
CA TRP A 257 0.34 -23.88 -7.73
C TRP A 257 0.14 -24.97 -6.65
N GLU A 258 -0.54 -26.10 -7.00
CA GLU A 258 -0.64 -27.30 -6.16
C GLU A 258 0.52 -28.28 -6.39
#